data_9d9ae62eeb72f05de71fbe0ca1b20bcf
#
_entry.id   9d9ae62eeb72f05de71fbe0ca1b20bcf
#
_cell.length_a   1.000
_cell.length_b   1.000
_cell.length_c   1.000
_cell.angle_alpha   90.00
_cell.angle_beta   90.00
_cell.angle_gamma   90.00
#
_symmetry.space_group_name_H-M   'P 1'
#
loop_
_entity.id
_entity.type
_entity.pdbx_description
1 polymer ?
#
loop_
_entity_poly.entity_id
_entity_poly.type
_entity_poly.pdbx_seq_one_letter_code
_entity_poly.pdbx_strand_id
1 'polypeptide(L)'
;MPKRLRLVFNPIAEIISVDAIPPTAVPDNDGANRPPNPPFIRSGHLTASRFSDHQIYWEEYGTLAGEPVMVMHGGPGAGSHSSSTRFFDPQRYRVILFDQRGCGKSTPNASEDDARAALTDNTTQHLIEDVAALRHELNVNGKMHVFGGSWGSTLALAYAIAQPTTVQTLILRGVFLCRRADVDYFFQGNAAEFAIDALAMPVPGSYLDFPTAWRRFVGAIPMEDRDDVVQGLAKAFAAPPQTDADRQRLVKVASACVAWEIGVSRLNRHEDSHDQPNEKYALTAARIMVHYMINGGFLGINSEVNRDNNYILDRIARLKDIPVNVVHGRYDRVCHLGQAEALVRALRRAGNNAVNYFITTAGHSSFEPETDARLRTIMNELPLMTPPERASL
;
A
#
# COMPACT_ATOMS: atom_id res chain seq x y z
N MET A 1 13.78 -29.25 -48.27
CA MET A 1 12.52 -28.48 -48.10
C MET A 1 12.27 -28.31 -46.63
N PRO A 2 12.31 -27.07 -46.06
CA PRO A 2 12.05 -26.86 -44.65
C PRO A 2 10.55 -26.77 -44.38
N LYS A 3 10.07 -27.51 -43.37
CA LYS A 3 8.69 -27.52 -42.91
C LYS A 3 8.38 -26.11 -42.28
N ARG A 4 7.39 -25.42 -42.85
CA ARG A 4 6.83 -24.19 -42.24
C ARG A 4 6.08 -24.54 -40.98
N LEU A 5 6.50 -24.02 -39.84
CA LEU A 5 5.70 -23.97 -38.62
C LEU A 5 4.50 -23.02 -38.86
N ARG A 6 3.29 -23.57 -38.82
CA ARG A 6 2.05 -22.75 -38.73
C ARG A 6 1.86 -22.44 -37.26
N LEU A 7 2.04 -21.18 -36.88
CA LEU A 7 1.52 -20.64 -35.61
C LEU A 7 0.00 -20.57 -35.72
N VAL A 8 -0.68 -21.43 -34.99
CA VAL A 8 -2.12 -21.35 -34.80
C VAL A 8 -2.38 -20.33 -33.70
N PHE A 9 -2.78 -19.12 -34.08
CA PHE A 9 -3.35 -18.18 -33.15
C PHE A 9 -4.73 -18.67 -32.73
N ASN A 10 -4.88 -19.09 -31.49
CA ASN A 10 -6.20 -19.26 -30.90
C ASN A 10 -6.74 -17.82 -30.62
N PRO A 11 -7.90 -17.45 -31.12
CA PRO A 11 -8.51 -16.20 -30.78
C PRO A 11 -8.91 -16.25 -29.30
N ILE A 12 -8.29 -15.42 -28.48
CA ILE A 12 -8.77 -15.10 -27.15
C ILE A 12 -10.03 -14.25 -27.36
N ALA A 13 -11.16 -14.92 -27.49
CA ALA A 13 -12.46 -14.29 -27.43
C ALA A 13 -13.06 -14.57 -26.07
N GLU A 14 -12.85 -13.63 -25.19
CA GLU A 14 -13.82 -13.16 -24.23
C GLU A 14 -13.27 -11.83 -23.69
N ILE A 15 -13.50 -10.77 -24.47
CA ILE A 15 -13.48 -9.41 -23.94
C ILE A 15 -14.68 -9.37 -23.00
N ILE A 16 -14.42 -9.63 -21.71
CA ILE A 16 -15.36 -9.26 -20.65
C ILE A 16 -15.50 -7.76 -20.77
N SER A 17 -16.69 -7.28 -21.15
CA SER A 17 -16.97 -5.85 -21.19
C SER A 17 -16.66 -5.29 -19.79
N VAL A 18 -15.58 -4.55 -19.69
CA VAL A 18 -15.40 -3.60 -18.63
C VAL A 18 -16.41 -2.53 -18.97
N ASP A 19 -17.55 -2.49 -18.27
CA ASP A 19 -18.44 -1.35 -18.32
C ASP A 19 -17.65 -0.16 -17.77
N ALA A 20 -16.90 0.46 -18.68
CA ALA A 20 -16.33 1.75 -18.46
C ALA A 20 -17.54 2.69 -18.41
N ILE A 21 -17.95 3.05 -17.19
CA ILE A 21 -18.78 4.22 -17.00
C ILE A 21 -17.99 5.34 -17.71
N PRO A 22 -18.57 6.00 -18.74
CA PRO A 22 -17.86 7.06 -19.43
C PRO A 22 -17.39 8.06 -18.36
N PRO A 23 -16.20 8.64 -18.50
CA PRO A 23 -15.72 9.62 -17.55
C PRO A 23 -16.73 10.75 -17.53
N THR A 24 -17.60 10.76 -16.53
CA THR A 24 -18.36 11.96 -16.21
C THR A 24 -17.32 12.97 -15.81
N ALA A 25 -17.14 13.99 -16.61
CA ALA A 25 -16.28 15.12 -16.29
C ALA A 25 -16.63 15.57 -14.88
N VAL A 26 -15.73 15.28 -13.91
CA VAL A 26 -15.86 15.78 -12.56
C VAL A 26 -15.57 17.26 -12.67
N PRO A 27 -16.51 18.16 -12.36
CA PRO A 27 -16.24 19.59 -12.42
C PRO A 27 -15.10 19.92 -11.46
N ASP A 28 -14.12 20.65 -11.93
CA ASP A 28 -12.92 21.09 -11.18
C ASP A 28 -13.25 22.14 -10.09
N ASN A 29 -14.48 22.13 -9.55
CA ASN A 29 -15.03 23.14 -8.67
C ASN A 29 -15.22 22.67 -7.22
N ASP A 30 -14.34 21.78 -6.74
CA ASP A 30 -14.48 21.09 -5.45
C ASP A 30 -14.05 21.91 -4.21
N GLY A 31 -13.64 23.17 -4.37
CA GLY A 31 -13.25 24.00 -3.23
C GLY A 31 -14.41 24.48 -2.35
N ALA A 32 -15.60 24.60 -2.90
CA ALA A 32 -16.74 25.27 -2.24
C ALA A 32 -17.75 24.35 -1.55
N ASN A 33 -17.75 23.04 -1.83
CA ASN A 33 -18.74 22.07 -1.31
C ASN A 33 -18.13 20.86 -0.58
N ARG A 34 -16.89 20.99 -0.16
CA ARG A 34 -16.23 19.91 0.57
C ARG A 34 -16.69 19.89 2.03
N PRO A 35 -17.19 18.76 2.56
CA PRO A 35 -17.43 18.66 3.99
C PRO A 35 -16.14 18.88 4.77
N PRO A 36 -16.20 19.46 5.97
CA PRO A 36 -15.04 19.63 6.82
C PRO A 36 -14.43 18.26 7.12
N ASN A 37 -13.10 18.22 7.31
CA ASN A 37 -12.46 16.98 7.76
C ASN A 37 -13.08 16.54 9.10
N PRO A 38 -13.24 15.22 9.32
CA PRO A 38 -13.70 14.70 10.58
C PRO A 38 -12.92 15.28 11.76
N PRO A 39 -13.60 15.75 12.82
CA PRO A 39 -12.93 16.30 14.00
C PRO A 39 -12.15 15.20 14.71
N PHE A 40 -11.00 15.57 15.29
CA PHE A 40 -10.24 14.71 16.18
C PHE A 40 -11.06 14.45 17.45
N ILE A 41 -11.08 13.19 17.91
CA ILE A 41 -11.77 12.78 19.13
C ILE A 41 -10.78 12.48 20.23
N ARG A 42 -9.89 11.53 20.01
CA ARG A 42 -8.91 11.06 20.98
C ARG A 42 -7.79 10.25 20.32
N SER A 43 -6.73 10.02 21.06
CA SER A 43 -5.61 9.16 20.67
C SER A 43 -5.08 8.38 21.87
N GLY A 44 -4.29 7.36 21.59
CA GLY A 44 -3.66 6.56 22.62
C GLY A 44 -2.59 5.65 22.07
N HIS A 45 -2.09 4.79 22.94
CA HIS A 45 -1.16 3.73 22.60
C HIS A 45 -1.73 2.39 23.09
N LEU A 46 -1.59 1.38 22.25
CA LEU A 46 -1.90 -0.01 22.59
C LEU A 46 -0.60 -0.79 22.71
N THR A 47 -0.39 -1.51 23.79
CA THR A 47 0.69 -2.51 23.85
C THR A 47 0.32 -3.66 22.92
N ALA A 48 1.11 -3.91 21.88
CA ALA A 48 0.82 -4.86 20.81
C ALA A 48 0.59 -6.29 21.35
N SER A 49 1.43 -6.72 22.27
CA SER A 49 1.20 -7.94 23.06
C SER A 49 2.03 -7.87 24.35
N ARG A 50 1.68 -8.71 25.34
CA ARG A 50 2.47 -8.81 26.60
C ARG A 50 3.91 -9.32 26.39
N PHE A 51 4.25 -9.81 25.22
CA PHE A 51 5.57 -10.33 24.85
C PHE A 51 6.30 -9.45 23.83
N SER A 52 5.75 -8.28 23.50
CA SER A 52 6.30 -7.35 22.54
C SER A 52 6.50 -5.98 23.15
N ASP A 53 7.63 -5.36 22.85
CA ASP A 53 7.94 -3.98 23.27
C ASP A 53 7.21 -2.92 22.40
N HIS A 54 6.47 -3.37 21.38
CA HIS A 54 5.76 -2.46 20.49
C HIS A 54 4.57 -1.79 21.15
N GLN A 55 4.53 -0.46 21.08
CA GLN A 55 3.40 0.38 21.43
C GLN A 55 2.80 0.95 20.14
N ILE A 56 1.58 0.58 19.82
CA ILE A 56 0.89 0.98 18.58
C ILE A 56 0.13 2.26 18.86
N TYR A 57 0.53 3.35 18.22
CA TYR A 57 -0.17 4.62 18.30
C TYR A 57 -1.41 4.61 17.42
N TRP A 58 -2.52 5.16 17.95
CA TRP A 58 -3.78 5.29 17.22
C TRP A 58 -4.47 6.62 17.49
N GLU A 59 -5.32 7.04 16.56
CA GLU A 59 -6.16 8.25 16.63
C GLU A 59 -7.57 7.91 16.16
N GLU A 60 -8.58 8.54 16.76
CA GLU A 60 -9.97 8.47 16.34
C GLU A 60 -10.48 9.85 15.91
N TYR A 61 -11.27 9.85 14.84
CA TYR A 61 -11.86 11.04 14.23
C TYR A 61 -13.34 10.81 13.90
N GLY A 62 -14.10 11.90 13.78
CA GLY A 62 -15.52 11.89 13.40
C GLY A 62 -16.44 11.77 14.59
N THR A 63 -17.27 10.71 14.67
CA THR A 63 -18.19 10.50 15.78
C THR A 63 -18.07 9.08 16.35
N LEU A 64 -18.00 8.95 17.69
CA LEU A 64 -17.86 7.64 18.36
C LEU A 64 -19.04 6.69 18.07
N ALA A 65 -20.23 7.23 17.84
CA ALA A 65 -21.42 6.45 17.47
C ALA A 65 -21.48 6.10 15.98
N GLY A 66 -20.50 6.53 15.19
CA GLY A 66 -20.45 6.32 13.74
C GLY A 66 -20.09 4.90 13.34
N GLU A 67 -20.21 4.64 12.04
CA GLU A 67 -19.78 3.40 11.42
C GLU A 67 -18.24 3.29 11.48
N PRO A 68 -17.68 2.22 12.08
CA PRO A 68 -16.25 2.13 12.28
C PRO A 68 -15.51 1.89 10.95
N VAL A 69 -14.48 2.66 10.70
CA VAL A 69 -13.56 2.51 9.57
C VAL A 69 -12.14 2.43 10.07
N MET A 70 -11.47 1.31 9.80
CA MET A 70 -10.04 1.14 10.05
C MET A 70 -9.25 1.55 8.80
N VAL A 71 -8.42 2.56 8.92
CA VAL A 71 -7.57 3.05 7.82
C VAL A 71 -6.16 2.47 7.96
N MET A 72 -5.75 1.71 6.96
CA MET A 72 -4.44 1.08 6.89
C MET A 72 -3.54 1.90 5.95
N HIS A 73 -2.52 2.56 6.52
CA HIS A 73 -1.59 3.38 5.74
C HIS A 73 -0.66 2.56 4.86
N GLY A 74 -0.11 3.21 3.84
CA GLY A 74 0.84 2.64 2.88
C GLY A 74 2.30 2.66 3.35
N GLY A 75 3.18 2.57 2.41
CA GLY A 75 4.63 2.42 2.54
C GLY A 75 5.06 1.02 2.09
N PRO A 76 5.27 0.03 3.00
CA PRO A 76 5.06 0.07 4.46
C PRO A 76 5.95 1.09 5.17
N GLY A 77 5.52 1.54 6.35
CA GLY A 77 6.32 2.45 7.17
C GLY A 77 6.06 3.95 6.95
N ALA A 78 5.07 4.32 6.11
CA ALA A 78 4.75 5.74 5.90
C ALA A 78 4.15 6.44 7.13
N GLY A 79 3.52 5.70 8.03
CA GLY A 79 2.74 6.24 9.12
C GLY A 79 1.36 6.75 8.68
N SER A 80 0.48 6.96 9.62
CA SER A 80 -0.84 7.54 9.39
C SER A 80 -0.79 9.06 9.34
N HIS A 81 -1.74 9.67 8.63
CA HIS A 81 -1.85 11.11 8.55
C HIS A 81 -3.31 11.53 8.57
N SER A 82 -3.64 12.56 9.36
CA SER A 82 -5.01 13.07 9.50
C SER A 82 -5.65 13.50 8.17
N SER A 83 -4.85 13.86 7.16
CA SER A 83 -5.38 14.15 5.82
C SER A 83 -6.13 12.95 5.18
N SER A 84 -5.86 11.72 5.63
CA SER A 84 -6.59 10.53 5.18
C SER A 84 -8.03 10.49 5.66
N THR A 85 -8.42 11.31 6.66
CA THR A 85 -9.81 11.39 7.15
C THR A 85 -10.72 12.12 6.16
N ARG A 86 -10.18 12.84 5.21
CA ARG A 86 -10.91 13.68 4.23
C ARG A 86 -11.92 12.92 3.34
N PHE A 87 -11.82 11.59 3.29
CA PHE A 87 -12.70 10.75 2.49
C PHE A 87 -14.02 10.41 3.20
N PHE A 88 -14.14 10.71 4.50
CA PHE A 88 -15.20 10.24 5.36
C PHE A 88 -16.10 11.37 5.84
N ASP A 89 -17.42 11.14 5.80
CA ASP A 89 -18.39 12.06 6.40
C ASP A 89 -18.24 12.06 7.93
N PRO A 90 -17.95 13.23 8.55
CA PRO A 90 -17.73 13.35 9.98
C PRO A 90 -18.95 13.00 10.84
N GLN A 91 -20.16 13.07 10.29
CA GLN A 91 -21.39 12.73 11.02
C GLN A 91 -21.74 11.24 10.92
N ARG A 92 -21.17 10.55 9.94
CA ARG A 92 -21.46 9.15 9.67
C ARG A 92 -20.42 8.20 10.22
N TYR A 93 -19.15 8.55 10.11
CA TYR A 93 -18.06 7.61 10.36
C TYR A 93 -17.33 7.86 11.68
N ARG A 94 -16.88 6.76 12.28
CA ARG A 94 -15.85 6.69 13.31
C ARG A 94 -14.57 6.20 12.65
N VAL A 95 -13.67 7.13 12.34
CA VAL A 95 -12.45 6.85 11.59
C VAL A 95 -11.32 6.54 12.55
N ILE A 96 -10.71 5.37 12.41
CA ILE A 96 -9.59 4.90 13.22
C ILE A 96 -8.35 4.89 12.34
N LEU A 97 -7.38 5.74 12.68
CA LEU A 97 -6.04 5.75 12.12
C LEU A 97 -5.11 5.09 13.12
N PHE A 98 -4.10 4.36 12.65
CA PHE A 98 -3.03 3.85 13.51
C PHE A 98 -1.71 3.83 12.77
N ASP A 99 -0.62 4.05 13.49
CA ASP A 99 0.72 3.88 12.98
C ASP A 99 1.15 2.42 13.15
N GLN A 100 1.45 1.74 12.06
CA GLN A 100 1.93 0.37 12.09
C GLN A 100 3.26 0.28 12.86
N ARG A 101 3.67 -0.93 13.23
CA ARG A 101 4.91 -1.15 14.00
C ARG A 101 6.10 -0.46 13.35
N GLY A 102 6.93 0.15 14.15
CA GLY A 102 8.19 0.76 13.74
C GLY A 102 8.09 2.15 13.13
N CYS A 103 6.89 2.71 12.88
CA CYS A 103 6.74 3.99 12.19
C CYS A 103 5.88 5.00 12.93
N GLY A 104 5.86 6.23 12.40
CA GLY A 104 5.07 7.33 12.92
C GLY A 104 5.36 7.62 14.39
N LYS A 105 4.32 7.56 15.23
CA LYS A 105 4.37 7.72 16.69
C LYS A 105 4.39 6.37 17.43
N SER A 106 4.31 5.25 16.71
CA SER A 106 4.51 3.90 17.29
C SER A 106 5.96 3.68 17.66
N THR A 107 6.20 2.93 18.75
CA THR A 107 7.53 2.65 19.28
C THR A 107 7.75 1.14 19.47
N PRO A 108 9.02 0.67 19.40
CA PRO A 108 10.22 1.41 18.97
C PRO A 108 10.12 1.87 17.53
N ASN A 109 10.90 2.90 17.12
CA ASN A 109 10.81 3.50 15.80
C ASN A 109 12.01 3.12 14.93
N ALA A 110 11.79 2.79 13.65
CA ALA A 110 12.85 2.36 12.75
C ALA A 110 13.80 3.50 12.29
N SER A 111 13.57 4.73 12.73
CA SER A 111 14.51 5.85 12.52
C SER A 111 15.70 5.83 13.47
N GLU A 112 15.63 5.08 14.58
CA GLU A 112 16.73 4.95 15.52
C GLU A 112 17.97 4.34 14.84
N ASP A 113 19.16 4.66 15.33
CA ASP A 113 20.40 4.15 14.75
C ASP A 113 20.42 2.62 14.74
N ASP A 114 19.96 1.98 15.82
CA ASP A 114 19.67 0.54 15.85
C ASP A 114 18.17 0.27 15.68
N ALA A 115 17.79 -0.05 14.46
CA ALA A 115 16.40 -0.32 14.13
C ALA A 115 15.94 -1.76 14.47
N ARG A 116 16.80 -2.63 15.04
CA ARG A 116 16.47 -4.04 15.27
C ARG A 116 15.21 -4.21 16.11
N ALA A 117 15.07 -3.46 17.19
CA ALA A 117 13.88 -3.51 18.04
C ALA A 117 12.60 -3.17 17.27
N ALA A 118 12.64 -2.18 16.37
CA ALA A 118 11.50 -1.77 15.56
C ALA A 118 11.13 -2.78 14.44
N LEU A 119 12.09 -3.62 14.02
CA LEU A 119 11.90 -4.62 12.97
C LEU A 119 11.64 -6.03 13.53
N THR A 120 11.99 -6.29 14.79
CA THR A 120 11.65 -7.55 15.48
C THR A 120 10.14 -7.63 15.65
N ASP A 121 9.55 -8.80 15.39
CA ASP A 121 8.10 -9.02 15.46
C ASP A 121 7.29 -8.02 14.62
N ASN A 122 7.89 -7.47 13.57
CA ASN A 122 7.26 -6.56 12.64
C ASN A 122 7.00 -7.29 11.31
N THR A 123 5.93 -8.07 11.27
CA THR A 123 5.51 -8.87 10.11
C THR A 123 4.03 -8.66 9.83
N THR A 124 3.55 -9.04 8.66
CA THR A 124 2.12 -8.92 8.30
C THR A 124 1.22 -9.65 9.30
N GLN A 125 1.65 -10.80 9.83
CA GLN A 125 0.87 -11.52 10.84
C GLN A 125 0.73 -10.69 12.12
N HIS A 126 1.80 -10.08 12.61
CA HIS A 126 1.75 -9.20 13.78
C HIS A 126 0.88 -7.95 13.54
N LEU A 127 0.92 -7.36 12.33
CA LEU A 127 0.03 -6.24 12.00
C LEU A 127 -1.44 -6.64 11.97
N ILE A 128 -1.77 -7.87 11.53
CA ILE A 128 -3.14 -8.41 11.61
C ILE A 128 -3.58 -8.55 13.08
N GLU A 129 -2.70 -9.02 13.94
CA GLU A 129 -2.96 -9.15 15.38
C GLU A 129 -3.14 -7.77 16.04
N ASP A 130 -2.33 -6.77 15.65
CA ASP A 130 -2.46 -5.40 16.14
C ASP A 130 -3.83 -4.80 15.77
N VAL A 131 -4.30 -5.01 14.53
CA VAL A 131 -5.65 -4.56 14.12
C VAL A 131 -6.74 -5.24 14.93
N ALA A 132 -6.61 -6.54 15.21
CA ALA A 132 -7.57 -7.27 16.05
C ALA A 132 -7.55 -6.74 17.51
N ALA A 133 -6.38 -6.46 18.04
CA ALA A 133 -6.21 -5.88 19.38
C ALA A 133 -6.77 -4.46 19.47
N LEU A 134 -6.52 -3.60 18.45
CA LEU A 134 -7.09 -2.26 18.37
C LEU A 134 -8.64 -2.30 18.33
N ARG A 135 -9.22 -3.22 17.55
CA ARG A 135 -10.67 -3.41 17.54
C ARG A 135 -11.21 -3.70 18.93
N HIS A 136 -10.56 -4.60 19.68
CA HIS A 136 -10.95 -4.95 21.04
C HIS A 136 -10.81 -3.74 21.99
N GLU A 137 -9.65 -3.09 21.99
CA GLU A 137 -9.36 -1.91 22.84
C GLU A 137 -10.34 -0.78 22.60
N LEU A 138 -10.70 -0.54 21.34
CA LEU A 138 -11.60 0.54 20.94
C LEU A 138 -13.08 0.12 20.96
N ASN A 139 -13.41 -1.07 21.47
CA ASN A 139 -14.77 -1.61 21.53
C ASN A 139 -15.48 -1.65 20.16
N VAL A 140 -14.74 -2.01 19.09
CA VAL A 140 -15.31 -2.27 17.77
C VAL A 140 -15.76 -3.73 17.69
N ASN A 141 -16.89 -4.04 18.31
CA ASN A 141 -17.36 -5.43 18.50
C ASN A 141 -18.06 -6.03 17.26
N GLY A 142 -18.56 -5.20 16.36
CA GLY A 142 -19.19 -5.61 15.09
C GLY A 142 -18.24 -5.67 13.92
N LYS A 143 -18.80 -5.70 12.72
CA LYS A 143 -18.03 -5.50 11.49
C LYS A 143 -17.56 -4.05 11.36
N MET A 144 -16.51 -3.83 10.60
CA MET A 144 -15.99 -2.51 10.28
C MET A 144 -15.66 -2.41 8.79
N HIS A 145 -15.70 -1.20 8.25
CA HIS A 145 -15.11 -0.92 6.95
C HIS A 145 -13.59 -0.94 7.08
N VAL A 146 -12.91 -1.46 6.08
CA VAL A 146 -11.45 -1.47 6.03
C VAL A 146 -11.00 -0.70 4.78
N PHE A 147 -10.29 0.39 5.00
CA PHE A 147 -9.78 1.27 3.97
C PHE A 147 -8.26 1.14 3.88
N GLY A 148 -7.73 0.74 2.72
CA GLY A 148 -6.29 0.55 2.53
C GLY A 148 -5.80 1.04 1.18
N GLY A 149 -4.67 1.74 1.18
CA GLY A 149 -4.02 2.19 -0.05
C GLY A 149 -2.58 1.73 -0.14
N SER A 150 -2.12 1.36 -1.37
CA SER A 150 -0.74 0.90 -1.57
C SER A 150 -0.46 -0.34 -0.73
N TRP A 151 0.65 -0.39 0.03
CA TRP A 151 0.87 -1.42 1.05
C TRP A 151 -0.34 -1.62 1.99
N GLY A 152 -1.04 -0.54 2.34
CA GLY A 152 -2.26 -0.65 3.14
C GLY A 152 -3.35 -1.50 2.48
N SER A 153 -3.40 -1.60 1.14
CA SER A 153 -4.30 -2.52 0.44
C SER A 153 -3.87 -3.98 0.60
N THR A 154 -2.57 -4.25 0.64
CA THR A 154 -2.01 -5.58 0.95
C THR A 154 -2.42 -6.00 2.35
N LEU A 155 -2.21 -5.12 3.34
CA LEU A 155 -2.57 -5.38 4.73
C LEU A 155 -4.09 -5.55 4.90
N ALA A 156 -4.91 -4.72 4.24
CA ALA A 156 -6.36 -4.82 4.27
C ALA A 156 -6.86 -6.16 3.71
N LEU A 157 -6.29 -6.62 2.60
CA LEU A 157 -6.58 -7.92 2.00
C LEU A 157 -6.13 -9.08 2.89
N ALA A 158 -4.92 -9.02 3.43
CA ALA A 158 -4.39 -10.04 4.34
C ALA A 158 -5.23 -10.13 5.63
N TYR A 159 -5.61 -8.98 6.20
CA TYR A 159 -6.49 -8.92 7.36
C TYR A 159 -7.87 -9.52 7.05
N ALA A 160 -8.50 -9.13 5.95
CA ALA A 160 -9.82 -9.65 5.56
C ALA A 160 -9.78 -11.16 5.25
N ILE A 161 -8.69 -11.67 4.68
CA ILE A 161 -8.46 -13.12 4.51
C ILE A 161 -8.35 -13.83 5.86
N ALA A 162 -7.67 -13.24 6.84
CA ALA A 162 -7.52 -13.82 8.18
C ALA A 162 -8.80 -13.72 9.01
N GLN A 163 -9.50 -12.60 8.94
CA GLN A 163 -10.63 -12.22 9.80
C GLN A 163 -11.88 -11.80 9.00
N PRO A 164 -12.39 -12.63 8.05
CA PRO A 164 -13.43 -12.21 7.10
C PRO A 164 -14.75 -11.81 7.76
N THR A 165 -15.08 -12.40 8.92
CA THR A 165 -16.31 -12.11 9.65
C THR A 165 -16.35 -10.74 10.31
N THR A 166 -15.21 -10.06 10.39
CA THR A 166 -15.07 -8.74 11.03
C THR A 166 -15.09 -7.59 10.02
N VAL A 167 -15.11 -7.91 8.73
CA VAL A 167 -15.06 -6.91 7.65
C VAL A 167 -16.44 -6.72 7.04
N GLN A 168 -16.90 -5.45 7.01
CA GLN A 168 -18.13 -5.05 6.37
C GLN A 168 -17.93 -4.80 4.88
N THR A 169 -16.89 -4.04 4.53
CA THR A 169 -16.56 -3.67 3.16
C THR A 169 -15.06 -3.39 3.06
N LEU A 170 -14.44 -3.78 1.97
CA LEU A 170 -13.08 -3.39 1.62
C LEU A 170 -13.11 -2.20 0.65
N ILE A 171 -12.33 -1.15 0.95
CA ILE A 171 -12.08 -0.02 0.06
C ILE A 171 -10.58 0.03 -0.19
N LEU A 172 -10.19 -0.28 -1.42
CA LEU A 172 -8.80 -0.47 -1.81
C LEU A 172 -8.40 0.56 -2.86
N ARG A 173 -7.27 1.25 -2.64
CA ARG A 173 -6.70 2.20 -3.59
C ARG A 173 -5.26 1.84 -3.94
N GLY A 174 -4.91 1.92 -5.26
CA GLY A 174 -3.55 1.62 -5.69
C GLY A 174 -3.13 0.22 -5.20
N VAL A 175 -3.86 -0.81 -5.64
CA VAL A 175 -3.70 -2.18 -5.16
C VAL A 175 -2.27 -2.65 -5.32
N PHE A 176 -1.69 -3.15 -4.22
CA PHE A 176 -0.39 -3.80 -4.19
C PHE A 176 -0.56 -5.25 -3.74
N LEU A 177 -0.16 -6.22 -4.56
CA LEU A 177 -0.27 -7.65 -4.26
C LEU A 177 1.01 -8.21 -3.62
N CYS A 178 2.07 -7.43 -3.59
CA CYS A 178 3.36 -7.76 -3.00
C CYS A 178 3.99 -9.06 -3.56
N ARG A 179 3.72 -9.38 -4.84
CA ARG A 179 4.41 -10.47 -5.55
C ARG A 179 5.80 -10.01 -5.97
N ARG A 180 6.70 -10.92 -6.27
CA ARG A 180 8.06 -10.56 -6.74
C ARG A 180 7.99 -9.64 -7.97
N ALA A 181 7.16 -9.94 -8.94
CA ALA A 181 7.00 -9.10 -10.14
C ALA A 181 6.48 -7.68 -9.81
N ASP A 182 5.67 -7.52 -8.76
CA ASP A 182 5.16 -6.23 -8.33
C ASP A 182 6.26 -5.40 -7.65
N VAL A 183 7.11 -6.06 -6.88
CA VAL A 183 8.30 -5.46 -6.25
C VAL A 183 9.32 -5.07 -7.30
N ASP A 184 9.61 -5.96 -8.26
CA ASP A 184 10.57 -5.71 -9.33
C ASP A 184 10.12 -4.56 -10.26
N TYR A 185 8.82 -4.45 -10.53
CA TYR A 185 8.27 -3.34 -11.30
C TYR A 185 8.65 -1.98 -10.70
N PHE A 186 8.66 -1.86 -9.39
CA PHE A 186 8.95 -0.61 -8.69
C PHE A 186 10.43 -0.41 -8.38
N PHE A 187 11.12 -1.46 -7.92
CA PHE A 187 12.48 -1.36 -7.39
C PHE A 187 13.57 -1.76 -8.38
N GLN A 188 13.31 -2.75 -9.27
CA GLN A 188 14.42 -3.34 -10.01
C GLN A 188 14.75 -2.55 -11.26
N GLY A 189 13.74 -2.03 -11.96
CA GLY A 189 13.98 -1.39 -13.25
C GLY A 189 14.89 -2.28 -14.12
N ASN A 190 15.35 -1.77 -15.24
CA ASN A 190 16.43 -2.42 -15.94
C ASN A 190 17.79 -1.93 -15.39
N ALA A 191 18.19 -2.42 -14.22
CA ALA A 191 19.56 -2.18 -13.70
C ALA A 191 20.62 -2.65 -14.70
N ALA A 192 20.27 -3.61 -15.57
CA ALA A 192 21.07 -4.07 -16.70
C ALA A 192 21.14 -3.07 -17.87
N GLU A 193 20.41 -1.96 -17.86
CA GLU A 193 20.52 -0.94 -18.92
C GLU A 193 21.89 -0.22 -18.91
N PHE A 194 22.69 -0.44 -17.88
CA PHE A 194 24.12 -0.11 -17.88
C PHE A 194 25.00 -1.27 -18.40
N ALA A 195 24.44 -2.46 -18.61
CA ALA A 195 25.06 -3.54 -19.33
C ALA A 195 24.49 -3.53 -20.77
N ILE A 196 25.29 -3.08 -21.71
CA ILE A 196 24.95 -2.99 -23.13
C ILE A 196 24.80 -4.41 -23.70
N ASP A 197 23.62 -5.01 -23.48
CA ASP A 197 23.18 -6.16 -24.24
C ASP A 197 21.86 -5.81 -24.93
N ALA A 198 21.98 -5.30 -26.14
CA ALA A 198 20.93 -4.70 -26.97
C ALA A 198 19.83 -5.69 -27.41
N LEU A 199 19.79 -6.91 -26.87
CA LEU A 199 18.84 -7.96 -27.22
C LEU A 199 17.88 -8.36 -26.08
N ALA A 200 18.13 -7.92 -24.86
CA ALA A 200 17.18 -8.15 -23.77
C ALA A 200 16.08 -7.07 -23.80
N MET A 201 14.84 -7.49 -24.05
CA MET A 201 13.69 -6.59 -23.88
C MET A 201 13.67 -6.09 -22.44
N PRO A 202 13.65 -4.75 -22.21
CA PRO A 202 13.62 -4.20 -20.86
C PRO A 202 12.40 -4.74 -20.10
N VAL A 203 12.61 -5.17 -18.86
CA VAL A 203 11.51 -5.52 -17.98
C VAL A 203 10.70 -4.25 -17.75
N PRO A 204 9.39 -4.21 -18.05
CA PRO A 204 8.57 -3.03 -17.82
C PRO A 204 8.67 -2.60 -16.35
N GLY A 205 8.95 -1.33 -16.10
CA GLY A 205 9.08 -0.79 -14.75
C GLY A 205 8.87 0.71 -14.70
N SER A 206 8.73 1.23 -13.50
CA SER A 206 8.49 2.65 -13.22
C SER A 206 9.57 3.57 -13.76
N TYR A 207 10.80 3.06 -13.87
CA TYR A 207 11.98 3.80 -14.33
C TYR A 207 11.88 4.33 -15.77
N LEU A 208 11.04 3.68 -16.62
CA LEU A 208 10.89 4.08 -18.02
C LEU A 208 10.31 5.49 -18.18
N ASP A 209 9.42 5.88 -17.27
CA ASP A 209 8.78 7.20 -17.31
C ASP A 209 9.52 8.24 -16.46
N PHE A 210 10.41 7.81 -15.55
CA PHE A 210 11.14 8.67 -14.61
C PHE A 210 12.65 8.36 -14.59
N PRO A 211 13.36 8.42 -15.75
CA PRO A 211 14.73 7.95 -15.83
C PRO A 211 15.73 8.78 -15.01
N THR A 212 15.46 10.06 -14.80
CA THR A 212 16.33 10.92 -13.97
C THR A 212 16.19 10.61 -12.49
N ALA A 213 14.95 10.47 -12.00
CA ALA A 213 14.68 10.09 -10.61
C ALA A 213 15.22 8.68 -10.32
N TRP A 214 15.06 7.76 -11.27
CA TRP A 214 15.62 6.41 -11.19
C TRP A 214 17.14 6.40 -11.04
N ARG A 215 17.86 7.13 -11.90
CA ARG A 215 19.32 7.22 -11.80
C ARG A 215 19.80 7.78 -10.46
N ARG A 216 19.08 8.76 -9.89
CA ARG A 216 19.38 9.32 -8.57
C ARG A 216 19.19 8.25 -7.48
N PHE A 217 18.11 7.49 -7.55
CA PHE A 217 17.81 6.41 -6.61
C PHE A 217 18.87 5.31 -6.67
N VAL A 218 19.07 4.70 -7.84
CA VAL A 218 20.04 3.61 -8.02
C VAL A 218 21.47 4.07 -7.79
N GLY A 219 21.78 5.34 -8.11
CA GLY A 219 23.07 5.95 -7.85
C GLY A 219 23.46 6.06 -6.36
N ALA A 220 22.49 5.94 -5.44
CA ALA A 220 22.77 5.87 -4.01
C ALA A 220 23.18 4.46 -3.54
N ILE A 221 22.99 3.44 -4.37
CA ILE A 221 23.32 2.04 -4.08
C ILE A 221 24.69 1.73 -4.71
N PRO A 222 25.62 1.02 -4.02
CA PRO A 222 26.87 0.56 -4.60
C PRO A 222 26.65 -0.21 -5.91
N MET A 223 27.53 -0.06 -6.88
CA MET A 223 27.36 -0.64 -8.22
C MET A 223 27.25 -2.17 -8.17
N GLU A 224 28.05 -2.79 -7.33
CA GLU A 224 28.08 -4.24 -7.10
C GLU A 224 26.78 -4.81 -6.46
N ASP A 225 25.92 -3.96 -5.93
CA ASP A 225 24.67 -4.34 -5.28
C ASP A 225 23.43 -4.00 -6.11
N ARG A 226 23.58 -3.51 -7.37
CA ARG A 226 22.46 -3.08 -8.22
C ARG A 226 21.80 -4.21 -9.01
N ASP A 227 22.40 -5.39 -9.05
CA ASP A 227 21.81 -6.56 -9.73
C ASP A 227 20.50 -7.02 -9.04
N ASP A 228 20.39 -6.81 -7.73
CA ASP A 228 19.15 -6.92 -6.97
C ASP A 228 19.05 -5.71 -6.03
N VAL A 229 18.30 -4.69 -6.47
CA VAL A 229 18.19 -3.41 -5.77
C VAL A 229 17.65 -3.56 -4.36
N VAL A 230 16.69 -4.47 -4.15
CA VAL A 230 16.09 -4.71 -2.81
C VAL A 230 17.13 -5.35 -1.88
N GLN A 231 17.92 -6.29 -2.39
CA GLN A 231 19.03 -6.89 -1.65
C GLN A 231 20.13 -5.86 -1.34
N GLY A 232 20.45 -5.00 -2.31
CA GLY A 232 21.42 -3.92 -2.12
C GLY A 232 21.00 -2.94 -1.03
N LEU A 233 19.71 -2.56 -1.01
CA LEU A 233 19.14 -1.75 0.07
C LEU A 233 19.17 -2.48 1.40
N ALA A 234 18.85 -3.77 1.42
CA ALA A 234 18.88 -4.58 2.65
C ALA A 234 20.29 -4.66 3.25
N LYS A 235 21.33 -4.83 2.41
CA LYS A 235 22.72 -4.77 2.87
C LYS A 235 23.08 -3.41 3.46
N ALA A 236 22.63 -2.31 2.82
CA ALA A 236 22.87 -0.95 3.33
C ALA A 236 22.25 -0.71 4.73
N PHE A 237 21.13 -1.37 5.03
CA PHE A 237 20.42 -1.23 6.31
C PHE A 237 20.71 -2.35 7.33
N ALA A 238 21.58 -3.32 7.02
CA ALA A 238 21.80 -4.53 7.82
C ALA A 238 22.43 -4.28 9.19
N ALA A 239 23.23 -3.23 9.32
CA ALA A 239 23.94 -2.92 10.55
C ALA A 239 23.73 -1.47 10.99
N PRO A 240 23.68 -1.21 12.31
CA PRO A 240 23.66 0.15 12.82
C PRO A 240 24.96 0.88 12.44
N PRO A 241 24.88 2.21 12.17
CA PRO A 241 26.04 3.01 11.82
C PRO A 241 27.02 3.05 13.01
N GLN A 242 28.32 2.92 12.71
CA GLN A 242 29.38 2.98 13.73
C GLN A 242 30.06 4.34 13.78
N THR A 243 29.91 5.14 12.73
CA THR A 243 30.50 6.47 12.60
C THR A 243 29.47 7.45 12.01
N ASP A 244 29.72 8.75 12.14
CA ASP A 244 28.91 9.79 11.49
C ASP A 244 28.89 9.62 9.98
N ALA A 245 30.00 9.17 9.37
CA ALA A 245 30.09 8.93 7.94
C ALA A 245 29.17 7.74 7.52
N ASP A 246 29.09 6.70 8.35
CA ASP A 246 28.16 5.58 8.11
C ASP A 246 26.71 6.05 8.18
N ARG A 247 26.41 6.85 9.21
CA ARG A 247 25.08 7.42 9.39
C ARG A 247 24.68 8.31 8.20
N GLN A 248 25.56 9.16 7.73
CA GLN A 248 25.33 10.00 6.55
C GLN A 248 25.07 9.17 5.29
N ARG A 249 25.83 8.08 5.08
CA ARG A 249 25.60 7.15 3.97
C ARG A 249 24.22 6.49 4.07
N LEU A 250 23.85 6.02 5.24
CA LEU A 250 22.57 5.39 5.52
C LEU A 250 21.40 6.36 5.22
N VAL A 251 21.47 7.58 5.72
CA VAL A 251 20.48 8.64 5.47
C VAL A 251 20.39 8.97 3.98
N LYS A 252 21.50 9.03 3.28
CA LYS A 252 21.54 9.27 1.83
C LYS A 252 20.78 8.18 1.06
N VAL A 253 21.04 6.91 1.37
CA VAL A 253 20.35 5.77 0.73
C VAL A 253 18.86 5.79 1.04
N ALA A 254 18.50 5.99 2.30
CA ALA A 254 17.11 6.07 2.74
C ALA A 254 16.35 7.23 2.07
N SER A 255 16.97 8.41 2.02
CA SER A 255 16.38 9.59 1.38
C SER A 255 16.19 9.38 -0.13
N ALA A 256 17.16 8.73 -0.80
CA ALA A 256 17.04 8.42 -2.22
C ALA A 256 15.89 7.43 -2.50
N CYS A 257 15.74 6.41 -1.65
CA CYS A 257 14.66 5.43 -1.76
C CYS A 257 13.28 6.09 -1.62
N VAL A 258 13.09 6.91 -0.60
CA VAL A 258 11.81 7.60 -0.36
C VAL A 258 11.55 8.69 -1.39
N ALA A 259 12.57 9.42 -1.82
CA ALA A 259 12.45 10.41 -2.88
C ALA A 259 12.02 9.79 -4.21
N TRP A 260 12.48 8.57 -4.51
CA TRP A 260 12.02 7.79 -5.65
C TRP A 260 10.51 7.53 -5.58
N GLU A 261 10.02 6.97 -4.47
CA GLU A 261 8.58 6.71 -4.27
C GLU A 261 7.74 7.99 -4.40
N ILE A 262 8.14 9.05 -3.69
CA ILE A 262 7.46 10.35 -3.75
C ILE A 262 7.45 10.90 -5.18
N GLY A 263 8.57 10.76 -5.90
CA GLY A 263 8.75 11.27 -7.26
C GLY A 263 7.78 10.66 -8.26
N VAL A 264 7.53 9.36 -8.17
CA VAL A 264 6.71 8.62 -9.13
C VAL A 264 5.23 8.48 -8.71
N SER A 265 4.88 8.96 -7.51
CA SER A 265 3.53 8.77 -6.94
C SER A 265 2.46 9.67 -7.55
N ARG A 266 2.81 10.73 -8.25
CA ARG A 266 1.85 11.70 -8.82
C ARG A 266 2.06 11.87 -10.32
N LEU A 267 0.95 11.95 -11.06
CA LEU A 267 0.96 12.10 -12.51
C LEU A 267 1.67 13.40 -12.97
N ASN A 268 1.38 14.52 -12.31
CA ASN A 268 1.84 15.86 -12.69
C ASN A 268 2.98 16.38 -11.81
N ARG A 269 3.90 15.52 -11.39
CA ARG A 269 5.08 15.95 -10.63
C ARG A 269 6.26 16.17 -11.57
N HIS A 270 6.94 17.31 -11.44
CA HIS A 270 8.20 17.53 -12.12
C HIS A 270 9.29 16.65 -11.50
N GLU A 271 10.08 15.93 -12.32
CA GLU A 271 11.22 15.11 -11.88
C GLU A 271 12.24 15.90 -11.04
N ASP A 272 12.31 17.22 -11.26
CA ASP A 272 13.25 18.13 -10.57
C ASP A 272 12.71 18.67 -9.25
N SER A 273 11.53 18.22 -8.77
CA SER A 273 11.08 18.63 -7.45
C SER A 273 12.03 18.05 -6.39
N HIS A 274 12.76 18.94 -5.72
CA HIS A 274 13.78 18.60 -4.71
C HIS A 274 13.20 18.42 -3.31
N ASP A 275 11.95 17.94 -3.19
CA ASP A 275 11.38 17.64 -1.89
C ASP A 275 12.14 16.48 -1.25
N GLN A 276 13.13 16.84 -0.46
CA GLN A 276 13.84 15.86 0.35
C GLN A 276 12.97 15.49 1.56
N PRO A 277 12.72 14.18 1.78
CA PRO A 277 12.05 13.75 2.98
C PRO A 277 12.90 14.14 4.20
N ASN A 278 12.27 14.49 5.32
CA ASN A 278 13.03 14.63 6.55
C ASN A 278 13.71 13.31 6.92
N GLU A 279 14.85 13.39 7.56
CA GLU A 279 15.73 12.27 7.86
C GLU A 279 15.01 11.14 8.63
N LYS A 280 14.26 11.49 9.68
CA LYS A 280 13.51 10.53 10.49
C LYS A 280 12.53 9.75 9.64
N TYR A 281 11.75 10.44 8.81
CA TYR A 281 10.79 9.79 7.91
C TYR A 281 11.50 8.91 6.87
N ALA A 282 12.60 9.41 6.27
CA ALA A 282 13.35 8.66 5.27
C ALA A 282 13.89 7.33 5.84
N LEU A 283 14.54 7.38 7.00
CA LEU A 283 15.08 6.19 7.67
C LEU A 283 13.96 5.20 8.03
N THR A 284 12.88 5.71 8.64
CA THR A 284 11.73 4.87 9.02
C THR A 284 11.12 4.16 7.82
N ALA A 285 10.71 4.93 6.81
CA ALA A 285 9.99 4.39 5.66
C ALA A 285 10.87 3.44 4.84
N ALA A 286 12.12 3.82 4.53
CA ALA A 286 13.01 2.99 3.73
C ALA A 286 13.35 1.66 4.42
N ARG A 287 13.68 1.68 5.72
CA ARG A 287 14.04 0.46 6.47
C ARG A 287 12.87 -0.51 6.57
N ILE A 288 11.67 -0.01 6.92
CA ILE A 288 10.48 -0.87 7.01
C ILE A 288 10.09 -1.38 5.62
N MET A 289 10.10 -0.53 4.59
CA MET A 289 9.79 -0.93 3.22
C MET A 289 10.73 -2.07 2.77
N VAL A 290 12.03 -1.91 2.93
CA VAL A 290 13.01 -2.95 2.56
C VAL A 290 12.83 -4.21 3.39
N HIS A 291 12.59 -4.10 4.70
CA HIS A 291 12.31 -5.23 5.58
C HIS A 291 11.11 -6.07 5.08
N TYR A 292 10.04 -5.44 4.63
CA TYR A 292 8.91 -6.16 4.07
C TYR A 292 9.19 -6.70 2.66
N MET A 293 9.81 -5.91 1.78
CA MET A 293 10.01 -6.32 0.39
C MET A 293 10.98 -7.51 0.26
N ILE A 294 12.05 -7.53 1.04
CA ILE A 294 13.02 -8.64 1.02
C ILE A 294 12.42 -9.95 1.56
N ASN A 295 11.42 -9.84 2.44
CA ASN A 295 10.72 -10.97 3.04
C ASN A 295 9.37 -11.29 2.36
N GLY A 296 9.14 -10.82 1.11
CA GLY A 296 7.91 -11.08 0.36
C GLY A 296 6.64 -10.61 1.08
N GLY A 297 6.74 -9.50 1.82
CA GLY A 297 5.66 -8.93 2.62
C GLY A 297 5.27 -9.78 3.83
N PHE A 298 6.06 -10.78 4.20
CA PHE A 298 5.69 -11.79 5.21
C PHE A 298 4.32 -12.43 4.94
N LEU A 299 3.97 -12.58 3.66
CA LEU A 299 2.75 -13.20 3.19
C LEU A 299 2.99 -14.70 3.01
N GLY A 300 2.60 -15.52 4.00
CA GLY A 300 2.78 -16.98 3.99
C GLY A 300 3.64 -17.51 5.13
N ILE A 301 3.52 -18.80 5.43
CA ILE A 301 4.09 -19.43 6.64
C ILE A 301 5.57 -19.77 6.50
N ASN A 302 6.13 -19.81 5.30
CA ASN A 302 7.53 -20.15 5.08
C ASN A 302 8.27 -18.99 4.42
N SER A 303 9.10 -18.35 5.21
CA SER A 303 10.08 -17.33 4.83
C SER A 303 11.21 -17.84 3.92
N GLU A 304 11.19 -19.08 3.49
CA GLU A 304 11.97 -19.49 2.33
C GLU A 304 11.34 -18.79 1.13
N VAL A 305 11.98 -17.73 0.76
CA VAL A 305 11.78 -16.81 -0.36
C VAL A 305 11.05 -17.51 -1.52
N ASN A 306 9.75 -17.74 -1.38
CA ASN A 306 8.92 -18.14 -2.52
C ASN A 306 8.70 -16.86 -3.33
N ARG A 307 9.59 -16.62 -4.28
CA ARG A 307 9.64 -15.42 -5.13
C ARG A 307 8.36 -15.20 -5.93
N ASP A 308 7.50 -16.23 -6.02
CA ASP A 308 6.21 -16.20 -6.74
C ASP A 308 5.01 -16.18 -5.79
N ASN A 309 5.14 -15.46 -4.68
CA ASN A 309 4.11 -15.40 -3.64
C ASN A 309 2.79 -14.82 -4.16
N ASN A 310 1.81 -15.69 -4.44
CA ASN A 310 0.43 -15.33 -4.78
C ASN A 310 -0.51 -15.42 -3.56
N TYR A 311 0.00 -15.26 -2.35
CA TYR A 311 -0.74 -15.48 -1.09
C TYR A 311 -2.16 -14.94 -1.10
N ILE A 312 -2.35 -13.69 -1.54
CA ILE A 312 -3.65 -13.02 -1.58
C ILE A 312 -4.56 -13.70 -2.61
N LEU A 313 -4.06 -13.90 -3.83
CA LEU A 313 -4.86 -14.47 -4.93
C LEU A 313 -5.24 -15.94 -4.67
N ASP A 314 -4.36 -16.71 -4.06
CA ASP A 314 -4.60 -18.11 -3.71
C ASP A 314 -5.68 -18.28 -2.62
N ARG A 315 -5.89 -17.24 -1.81
CA ARG A 315 -6.85 -17.23 -0.68
C ARG A 315 -8.07 -16.36 -0.94
N ILE A 316 -8.21 -15.85 -2.14
CA ILE A 316 -9.23 -14.86 -2.52
C ILE A 316 -10.66 -15.33 -2.28
N ALA A 317 -10.92 -16.64 -2.33
CA ALA A 317 -12.22 -17.23 -2.07
C ALA A 317 -12.77 -16.93 -0.66
N ARG A 318 -11.89 -16.61 0.30
CA ARG A 318 -12.32 -16.18 1.65
C ARG A 318 -13.01 -14.82 1.65
N LEU A 319 -12.88 -14.06 0.58
CA LEU A 319 -13.47 -12.73 0.41
C LEU A 319 -14.75 -12.74 -0.45
N LYS A 320 -15.29 -13.90 -0.80
CA LYS A 320 -16.42 -14.04 -1.74
C LYS A 320 -17.69 -13.28 -1.30
N ASP A 321 -17.90 -13.14 -0.01
CA ASP A 321 -19.10 -12.53 0.57
C ASP A 321 -18.84 -11.09 1.09
N ILE A 322 -17.65 -10.55 0.90
CA ILE A 322 -17.27 -9.19 1.34
C ILE A 322 -17.37 -8.24 0.13
N PRO A 323 -18.17 -7.17 0.20
CA PRO A 323 -18.17 -6.13 -0.84
C PRO A 323 -16.79 -5.48 -0.96
N VAL A 324 -16.28 -5.35 -2.18
CA VAL A 324 -14.96 -4.80 -2.47
C VAL A 324 -15.07 -3.65 -3.46
N ASN A 325 -14.57 -2.48 -3.09
CA ASN A 325 -14.43 -1.32 -3.96
C ASN A 325 -12.95 -1.10 -4.25
N VAL A 326 -12.55 -1.14 -5.51
CA VAL A 326 -11.19 -0.93 -5.96
C VAL A 326 -11.12 0.35 -6.77
N VAL A 327 -10.25 1.29 -6.36
CA VAL A 327 -9.91 2.51 -7.09
C VAL A 327 -8.44 2.46 -7.47
N HIS A 328 -8.12 2.62 -8.74
CA HIS A 328 -6.73 2.53 -9.21
C HIS A 328 -6.45 3.54 -10.31
N GLY A 329 -5.33 4.26 -10.19
CA GLY A 329 -4.89 5.19 -11.23
C GLY A 329 -4.38 4.44 -12.46
N ARG A 330 -4.83 4.85 -13.65
CA ARG A 330 -4.36 4.27 -14.92
C ARG A 330 -2.85 4.42 -15.10
N TYR A 331 -2.31 5.53 -14.61
CA TYR A 331 -0.90 5.90 -14.74
C TYR A 331 -0.12 5.69 -13.45
N ASP A 332 -0.60 4.79 -12.59
CA ASP A 332 0.09 4.42 -11.35
C ASP A 332 1.44 3.77 -11.67
N ARG A 333 2.53 4.42 -11.24
CA ARG A 333 3.92 3.98 -11.44
C ARG A 333 4.56 3.42 -10.17
N VAL A 334 3.80 3.34 -9.08
CA VAL A 334 4.19 2.61 -7.87
C VAL A 334 3.62 1.20 -7.91
N CYS A 335 2.29 1.10 -8.08
CA CYS A 335 1.59 -0.17 -8.20
C CYS A 335 0.96 -0.28 -9.59
N HIS A 336 1.51 -1.13 -10.45
CA HIS A 336 1.01 -1.28 -11.82
C HIS A 336 -0.47 -1.69 -11.86
N LEU A 337 -1.26 -1.06 -12.75
CA LEU A 337 -2.71 -1.29 -12.92
C LEU A 337 -3.09 -2.79 -13.02
N GLY A 338 -2.24 -3.60 -13.64
CA GLY A 338 -2.45 -5.05 -13.77
C GLY A 338 -2.60 -5.80 -12.44
N GLN A 339 -2.13 -5.23 -11.33
CA GLN A 339 -2.34 -5.81 -10.00
C GLN A 339 -3.82 -5.71 -9.58
N ALA A 340 -4.43 -4.54 -9.79
CA ALA A 340 -5.86 -4.35 -9.53
C ALA A 340 -6.71 -5.22 -10.46
N GLU A 341 -6.36 -5.33 -11.73
CA GLU A 341 -7.04 -6.21 -12.68
C GLU A 341 -6.96 -7.69 -12.28
N ALA A 342 -5.78 -8.15 -11.83
CA ALA A 342 -5.59 -9.51 -11.33
C ALA A 342 -6.47 -9.78 -10.10
N LEU A 343 -6.51 -8.85 -9.15
CA LEU A 343 -7.35 -8.93 -7.95
C LEU A 343 -8.84 -9.01 -8.31
N VAL A 344 -9.33 -8.06 -9.11
CA VAL A 344 -10.75 -8.00 -9.50
C VAL A 344 -11.18 -9.25 -10.25
N ARG A 345 -10.35 -9.73 -11.18
CA ARG A 345 -10.60 -10.97 -11.90
C ARG A 345 -10.65 -12.16 -10.96
N ALA A 346 -9.75 -12.26 -10.01
CA ALA A 346 -9.71 -13.34 -9.03
C ALA A 346 -10.95 -13.32 -8.11
N LEU A 347 -11.36 -12.16 -7.61
CA LEU A 347 -12.57 -11.98 -6.78
C LEU A 347 -13.83 -12.45 -7.54
N ARG A 348 -14.00 -11.98 -8.77
CA ARG A 348 -15.16 -12.36 -9.61
C ARG A 348 -15.17 -13.87 -9.92
N ARG A 349 -14.02 -14.46 -10.24
CA ARG A 349 -13.91 -15.91 -10.44
C ARG A 349 -14.20 -16.73 -9.18
N ALA A 350 -13.91 -16.18 -8.00
CA ALA A 350 -14.24 -16.79 -6.72
C ALA A 350 -15.73 -16.64 -6.33
N GLY A 351 -16.54 -16.03 -7.19
CA GLY A 351 -17.98 -15.84 -6.98
C GLY A 351 -18.34 -14.57 -6.18
N ASN A 352 -17.42 -13.63 -6.01
CA ASN A 352 -17.76 -12.34 -5.41
C ASN A 352 -18.48 -11.45 -6.43
N ASN A 353 -19.80 -11.27 -6.24
CA ASN A 353 -20.65 -10.45 -7.11
C ASN A 353 -20.74 -8.98 -6.68
N ALA A 354 -20.11 -8.59 -5.56
CA ALA A 354 -20.12 -7.24 -5.00
C ALA A 354 -18.74 -6.56 -5.19
N VAL A 355 -18.18 -6.64 -6.40
CA VAL A 355 -16.89 -6.05 -6.75
C VAL A 355 -17.08 -4.88 -7.68
N ASN A 356 -16.82 -3.67 -7.18
CA ASN A 356 -16.77 -2.44 -7.96
C ASN A 356 -15.32 -2.11 -8.29
N TYR A 357 -15.06 -1.73 -9.55
CA TYR A 357 -13.72 -1.40 -10.02
C TYR A 357 -13.73 -0.09 -10.80
N PHE A 358 -12.96 0.88 -10.33
CA PHE A 358 -12.86 2.21 -10.88
C PHE A 358 -11.41 2.52 -11.27
N ILE A 359 -11.22 2.83 -12.56
CA ILE A 359 -9.93 3.27 -13.10
C ILE A 359 -10.00 4.77 -13.28
N THR A 360 -9.11 5.50 -12.62
CA THR A 360 -9.02 6.95 -12.69
C THR A 360 -7.88 7.42 -13.60
N THR A 361 -7.99 8.63 -14.14
CA THR A 361 -6.93 9.29 -14.92
C THR A 361 -5.92 9.93 -13.96
N ALA A 362 -5.29 9.11 -13.14
CA ALA A 362 -4.41 9.52 -12.05
C ALA A 362 -3.18 8.60 -11.96
N GLY A 363 -2.19 9.01 -11.20
CA GLY A 363 -1.08 8.18 -10.73
C GLY A 363 -1.43 7.42 -9.46
N HIS A 364 -0.44 7.27 -8.57
CA HIS A 364 -0.59 6.49 -7.34
C HIS A 364 -1.31 7.26 -6.22
N SER A 365 -1.18 8.58 -6.14
CA SER A 365 -1.66 9.34 -4.99
C SER A 365 -3.19 9.32 -4.84
N SER A 366 -3.68 9.05 -3.62
CA SER A 366 -5.10 9.15 -3.27
C SER A 366 -5.63 10.59 -3.31
N PHE A 367 -4.74 11.58 -3.37
CA PHE A 367 -5.07 13.00 -3.37
C PHE A 367 -5.13 13.62 -4.77
N GLU A 368 -4.93 12.83 -5.82
CA GLU A 368 -5.21 13.31 -7.18
C GLU A 368 -6.72 13.46 -7.38
N PRO A 369 -7.17 14.51 -8.08
CA PRO A 369 -8.57 14.96 -8.05
C PRO A 369 -9.59 13.86 -8.33
N GLU A 370 -9.39 13.07 -9.37
CA GLU A 370 -10.35 12.03 -9.77
C GLU A 370 -10.37 10.86 -8.77
N THR A 371 -9.19 10.48 -8.23
CA THR A 371 -9.08 9.43 -7.22
C THR A 371 -9.70 9.88 -5.89
N ASP A 372 -9.42 11.11 -5.44
CA ASP A 372 -10.00 11.72 -4.24
C ASP A 372 -11.53 11.77 -4.35
N ALA A 373 -12.06 12.29 -5.46
CA ALA A 373 -13.50 12.38 -5.69
C ALA A 373 -14.16 11.00 -5.69
N ARG A 374 -13.54 10.00 -6.35
CA ARG A 374 -14.08 8.63 -6.40
C ARG A 374 -14.11 7.97 -5.03
N LEU A 375 -13.05 8.11 -4.24
CA LEU A 375 -13.00 7.55 -2.88
C LEU A 375 -14.09 8.16 -1.99
N ARG A 376 -14.30 9.48 -2.05
CA ARG A 376 -15.38 10.17 -1.32
C ARG A 376 -16.76 9.70 -1.76
N THR A 377 -16.98 9.59 -3.08
CA THR A 377 -18.24 9.08 -3.62
C THR A 377 -18.55 7.68 -3.08
N ILE A 378 -17.58 6.76 -3.14
CA ILE A 378 -17.74 5.41 -2.60
C ILE A 378 -18.14 5.47 -1.13
N MET A 379 -17.41 6.22 -0.30
CA MET A 379 -17.71 6.28 1.14
C MET A 379 -19.09 6.88 1.43
N ASN A 380 -19.54 7.85 0.65
CA ASN A 380 -20.87 8.45 0.81
C ASN A 380 -22.00 7.50 0.38
N GLU A 381 -21.77 6.67 -0.63
CA GLU A 381 -22.77 5.78 -1.24
C GLU A 381 -22.81 4.38 -0.62
N LEU A 382 -21.88 4.03 0.28
CA LEU A 382 -21.97 2.74 0.98
C LEU A 382 -23.33 2.61 1.70
N PRO A 383 -23.99 1.44 1.65
CA PRO A 383 -25.17 1.17 2.45
C PRO A 383 -24.90 1.43 3.93
N LEU A 384 -25.87 1.99 4.64
CA LEU A 384 -25.76 2.16 6.08
C LEU A 384 -25.65 0.79 6.76
N MET A 385 -24.77 0.70 7.74
CA MET A 385 -24.69 -0.49 8.59
C MET A 385 -25.94 -0.60 9.45
N THR A 386 -26.59 -1.76 9.41
CA THR A 386 -27.77 -2.02 10.27
C THR A 386 -27.34 -2.35 11.69
N PRO A 387 -28.12 -1.93 12.75
CA PRO A 387 -27.97 -2.53 14.08
C PRO A 387 -28.37 -4.02 13.98
N PRO A 388 -27.65 -4.99 14.36
CA PRO A 388 -26.57 -5.18 15.30
C PRO A 388 -25.15 -5.15 14.70
N GLU A 389 -24.99 -4.74 13.46
CA GLU A 389 -23.69 -4.59 12.80
C GLU A 389 -22.89 -3.40 13.36
N ARG A 390 -23.61 -2.44 13.96
CA ARG A 390 -23.04 -1.43 14.86
C ARG A 390 -22.94 -2.05 16.24
N ALA A 391 -21.74 -2.29 16.73
CA ALA A 391 -21.58 -2.81 18.09
C ALA A 391 -22.35 -1.96 19.09
N SER A 392 -23.09 -2.60 19.98
CA SER A 392 -23.54 -1.95 21.20
C SER A 392 -22.32 -1.46 21.99
N LEU A 393 -22.25 -0.17 22.22
CA LEU A 393 -21.27 0.50 23.08
C LEU A 393 -21.31 -0.09 24.50
#